data_7d1f8055e36b465640e51d93646f1e0e
#
_entry.id   7d1f8055e36b465640e51d93646f1e0e
#
_cell.length_a   1.000
_cell.length_b   1.000
_cell.length_c   1.000
_cell.angle_alpha   90.00
_cell.angle_beta   90.00
_cell.angle_gamma   90.00
#
_symmetry.space_group_name_H-M   'P 1'
#
loop_
_entity.id
_entity.type
_entity.pdbx_description
1 polymer ?
#
loop_
_entity_poly.entity_id
_entity_poly.type
_entity_poly.pdbx_seq_one_letter_code
_entity_poly.pdbx_strand_id
1 'polypeptide(L)'
;MQVVDKIISNFVNNKSLYIGEKVTMSEHMIQTAMLAEKAKCNDNLICSCLLHDYGHFILEKPDELVKLNVDGQHENIGYEYLKSFFKKEILEPIKYHVLAKRYLAKDKRYFDLLSEASKISLKLQGGALNPEAVSYTHLTLPT
;
A
#
# COMPACT_ATOMS: atom_id res chain seq x y z
N MET A 1 1.96 17.76 -18.54
CA MET A 1 2.43 17.65 -17.15
C MET A 1 3.21 16.35 -16.99
N GLN A 2 4.44 16.45 -16.52
CA GLN A 2 5.23 15.26 -16.29
C GLN A 2 4.65 14.44 -15.13
N VAL A 3 4.93 13.13 -15.13
CA VAL A 3 4.36 12.22 -14.13
C VAL A 3 4.69 12.62 -12.70
N VAL A 4 5.91 13.08 -12.43
CA VAL A 4 6.31 13.51 -11.09
C VAL A 4 5.47 14.69 -10.61
N ASP A 5 5.25 15.69 -11.46
CA ASP A 5 4.41 16.83 -11.12
C ASP A 5 2.97 16.41 -10.84
N LYS A 6 2.46 15.47 -11.60
CA LYS A 6 1.11 14.94 -11.39
C LYS A 6 1.00 14.17 -10.07
N ILE A 7 2.00 13.38 -9.74
CA ILE A 7 2.06 12.66 -8.47
C ILE A 7 2.09 13.64 -7.30
N ILE A 8 2.98 14.64 -7.35
CA ILE A 8 3.07 15.66 -6.30
C ILE A 8 1.74 16.40 -6.16
N SER A 9 1.12 16.78 -7.28
CA SER A 9 -0.18 17.43 -7.27
C SER A 9 -1.25 16.59 -6.58
N ASN A 10 -1.28 15.29 -6.83
CA ASN A 10 -2.21 14.38 -6.18
C ASN A 10 -1.98 14.32 -4.67
N PHE A 11 -0.72 14.25 -4.22
CA PHE A 11 -0.41 14.27 -2.79
C PHE A 11 -0.86 15.57 -2.12
N VAL A 12 -0.66 16.71 -2.78
CA VAL A 12 -1.00 18.02 -2.21
C VAL A 12 -2.51 18.25 -2.17
N ASN A 13 -3.21 17.84 -3.23
CA ASN A 13 -4.61 18.19 -3.42
C ASN A 13 -5.60 17.14 -2.90
N ASN A 14 -5.18 15.89 -2.73
CA ASN A 14 -6.06 14.85 -2.23
C ASN A 14 -6.22 14.95 -0.71
N LYS A 15 -7.45 15.14 -0.27
CA LYS A 15 -7.79 15.27 1.16
C LYS A 15 -8.51 14.04 1.71
N SER A 16 -8.58 12.96 0.94
CA SER A 16 -9.26 11.73 1.35
C SER A 16 -8.62 11.15 2.61
N LEU A 17 -9.45 10.71 3.55
CA LEU A 17 -8.99 10.04 4.75
C LEU A 17 -8.59 8.60 4.44
N TYR A 18 -7.60 8.12 5.17
CA TYR A 18 -7.15 6.74 5.07
C TYR A 18 -8.17 5.82 5.72
N ILE A 19 -9.07 5.28 4.91
CA ILE A 19 -10.12 4.31 5.29
C ILE A 19 -10.85 4.72 6.58
N GLY A 20 -11.32 5.98 6.63
CA GLY A 20 -12.07 6.49 7.78
C GLY A 20 -11.25 6.88 9.00
N GLU A 21 -9.93 6.83 8.93
CA GLU A 21 -9.06 7.32 9.99
C GLU A 21 -8.93 8.84 9.94
N LYS A 22 -8.31 9.41 10.98
CA LYS A 22 -8.07 10.86 11.06
C LYS A 22 -6.93 11.34 10.16
N VAL A 23 -6.02 10.45 9.77
CA VAL A 23 -4.94 10.77 8.83
C VAL A 23 -5.44 10.70 7.40
N THR A 24 -4.95 11.60 6.56
CA THR A 24 -5.23 11.52 5.13
C THR A 24 -4.40 10.43 4.48
N MET A 25 -4.83 10.01 3.28
CA MET A 25 -4.06 9.06 2.47
C MET A 25 -2.65 9.58 2.20
N SER A 26 -2.52 10.87 1.88
CA SER A 26 -1.22 11.52 1.66
C SER A 26 -0.34 11.44 2.90
N GLU A 27 -0.87 11.78 4.07
CA GLU A 27 -0.13 11.70 5.33
C GLU A 27 0.34 10.29 5.63
N HIS A 28 -0.52 9.28 5.42
CA HIS A 28 -0.17 7.88 5.61
C HIS A 28 1.02 7.47 4.74
N MET A 29 0.98 7.80 3.46
CA MET A 29 2.06 7.44 2.53
C MET A 29 3.36 8.18 2.85
N ILE A 30 3.28 9.46 3.18
CA ILE A 30 4.45 10.25 3.58
C ILE A 30 5.06 9.69 4.87
N GLN A 31 4.25 9.35 5.85
CA GLN A 31 4.73 8.76 7.10
C GLN A 31 5.45 7.43 6.85
N THR A 32 4.93 6.61 5.95
CA THR A 32 5.57 5.34 5.57
C THR A 32 6.95 5.58 4.96
N ALA A 33 7.06 6.54 4.05
CA ALA A 33 8.34 6.92 3.45
C ALA A 33 9.33 7.47 4.49
N MET A 34 8.85 8.29 5.43
CA MET A 34 9.68 8.83 6.51
C MET A 34 10.23 7.73 7.41
N LEU A 35 9.44 6.72 7.72
CA LEU A 35 9.90 5.57 8.49
C LEU A 35 10.98 4.79 7.74
N ALA A 36 10.83 4.60 6.44
CA ALA A 36 11.85 3.96 5.61
C ALA A 36 13.15 4.77 5.58
N GLU A 37 13.06 6.09 5.46
CA GLU A 37 14.21 6.98 5.52
C GLU A 37 14.92 6.88 6.87
N LYS A 38 14.16 6.93 7.95
CA LYS A 38 14.70 6.79 9.32
C LYS A 38 15.40 5.44 9.52
N ALA A 39 14.89 4.39 8.92
CA ALA A 39 15.49 3.06 8.95
C ALA A 39 16.70 2.91 8.01
N LYS A 40 17.09 3.99 7.31
CA LYS A 40 18.22 4.02 6.37
C LYS A 40 18.06 3.06 5.20
N CYS A 41 16.83 2.86 4.75
CA CYS A 41 16.54 2.12 3.53
C CYS A 41 17.11 2.86 2.31
N ASN A 42 17.33 2.13 1.22
CA ASN A 42 17.79 2.76 -0.03
C ASN A 42 16.67 3.60 -0.66
N ASP A 43 17.04 4.47 -1.59
CA ASP A 43 16.10 5.39 -2.24
C ASP A 43 14.97 4.68 -2.96
N ASN A 44 15.24 3.53 -3.57
CA ASN A 44 14.21 2.76 -4.26
C ASN A 44 13.11 2.33 -3.30
N LEU A 45 13.48 1.83 -2.12
CA LEU A 45 12.51 1.38 -1.13
C LEU A 45 11.77 2.56 -0.50
N ILE A 46 12.45 3.68 -0.24
CA ILE A 46 11.81 4.90 0.24
C ILE A 46 10.74 5.35 -0.76
N CYS A 47 11.08 5.36 -2.04
CA CYS A 47 10.13 5.70 -3.11
C CYS A 47 8.96 4.72 -3.17
N SER A 48 9.22 3.42 -3.04
CA SER A 48 8.17 2.40 -2.97
C SER A 48 7.22 2.65 -1.80
N CYS A 49 7.77 2.97 -0.64
CA CYS A 49 6.96 3.28 0.55
C CYS A 49 6.08 4.50 0.33
N LEU A 50 6.63 5.55 -0.31
CA LEU A 50 5.85 6.75 -0.62
C LEU A 50 4.68 6.44 -1.55
N LEU A 51 4.86 5.53 -2.50
CA LEU A 51 3.88 5.26 -3.56
C LEU A 51 3.05 3.99 -3.33
N HIS A 52 3.26 3.28 -2.23
CA HIS A 52 2.66 1.94 -2.05
C HIS A 52 1.13 1.92 -2.12
N ASP A 53 0.48 2.97 -1.65
CA ASP A 53 -0.98 3.11 -1.65
C ASP A 53 -1.48 4.09 -2.72
N TYR A 54 -0.63 4.45 -3.69
CA TYR A 54 -0.99 5.42 -4.73
C TYR A 54 -2.23 4.99 -5.53
N GLY A 55 -2.49 3.71 -5.61
CA GLY A 55 -3.70 3.18 -6.26
C GLY A 55 -5.00 3.75 -5.66
N HIS A 56 -4.99 4.11 -4.39
CA HIS A 56 -6.16 4.73 -3.76
C HIS A 56 -6.49 6.12 -4.34
N PHE A 57 -5.49 6.84 -4.87
CA PHE A 57 -5.74 8.11 -5.55
C PHE A 57 -6.38 7.94 -6.92
N ILE A 58 -6.20 6.77 -7.52
CA ILE A 58 -6.73 6.44 -8.85
C ILE A 58 -8.12 5.83 -8.74
N LEU A 59 -8.38 5.06 -7.66
CA LEU A 59 -9.67 4.48 -7.39
C LEU A 59 -10.71 5.57 -7.16
N GLU A 60 -11.84 5.46 -7.84
CA GLU A 60 -12.99 6.30 -7.55
C GLU A 60 -13.69 5.79 -6.30
N LYS A 61 -13.94 6.70 -5.36
CA LYS A 61 -14.74 6.46 -4.16
C LYS A 61 -14.29 5.23 -3.34
N PRO A 62 -13.03 5.18 -2.87
CA PRO A 62 -12.53 4.04 -2.10
C PRO A 62 -13.35 3.76 -0.83
N ASP A 63 -13.91 4.79 -0.20
CA ASP A 63 -14.77 4.63 0.98
C ASP A 63 -16.05 3.86 0.67
N GLU A 64 -16.63 4.05 -0.52
CA GLU A 64 -17.82 3.32 -0.94
C GLU A 64 -17.50 1.84 -1.18
N LEU A 65 -16.32 1.53 -1.71
CA LEU A 65 -15.89 0.14 -1.89
C LEU A 65 -15.78 -0.58 -0.54
N VAL A 66 -15.24 0.10 0.48
CA VAL A 66 -15.17 -0.46 1.83
C VAL A 66 -16.56 -0.71 2.39
N LYS A 67 -17.48 0.25 2.24
CA LYS A 67 -18.88 0.09 2.67
C LYS A 67 -19.59 -1.07 1.99
N LEU A 68 -19.22 -1.36 0.73
CA LEU A 68 -19.79 -2.47 -0.04
C LEU A 68 -19.05 -3.79 0.19
N ASN A 69 -18.05 -3.83 1.08
CA ASN A 69 -17.21 -5.00 1.31
C ASN A 69 -16.45 -5.46 0.05
N VAL A 70 -15.98 -4.52 -0.75
CA VAL A 70 -15.27 -4.80 -2.00
C VAL A 70 -13.80 -4.42 -1.85
N ASP A 71 -12.90 -5.35 -2.19
CA ASP A 71 -11.47 -5.04 -2.31
C ASP A 71 -11.24 -4.32 -3.65
N GLY A 72 -10.78 -3.05 -3.59
CA GLY A 72 -10.47 -2.25 -4.77
C GLY A 72 -9.17 -2.64 -5.45
N GLN A 73 -8.36 -3.52 -4.84
CA GLN A 73 -7.07 -3.97 -5.37
C GLN A 73 -6.13 -2.81 -5.71
N HIS A 74 -6.01 -1.85 -4.79
CA HIS A 74 -5.22 -0.64 -4.99
C HIS A 74 -3.76 -0.94 -5.34
N GLU A 75 -3.20 -2.05 -4.86
CA GLU A 75 -1.83 -2.46 -5.16
C GLU A 75 -1.64 -2.76 -6.65
N ASN A 76 -2.61 -3.40 -7.27
CA ASN A 76 -2.58 -3.71 -8.70
C ASN A 76 -2.84 -2.46 -9.55
N ILE A 77 -3.78 -1.64 -9.13
CA ILE A 77 -4.12 -0.39 -9.83
C ILE A 77 -2.93 0.58 -9.77
N GLY A 78 -2.31 0.72 -8.60
CA GLY A 78 -1.11 1.54 -8.45
C GLY A 78 0.05 1.03 -9.32
N TYR A 79 0.30 -0.27 -9.30
CA TYR A 79 1.32 -0.88 -10.13
C TYR A 79 1.07 -0.61 -11.61
N GLU A 80 -0.13 -0.87 -12.11
CA GLU A 80 -0.46 -0.68 -13.54
C GLU A 80 -0.30 0.77 -13.99
N TYR A 81 -0.66 1.72 -13.14
CA TYR A 81 -0.48 3.14 -13.45
C TYR A 81 1.00 3.54 -13.48
N LEU A 82 1.78 3.07 -12.51
CA LEU A 82 3.16 3.52 -12.31
C LEU A 82 4.19 2.76 -13.16
N LYS A 83 3.84 1.60 -13.69
CA LYS A 83 4.81 0.70 -14.36
C LYS A 83 5.49 1.31 -15.58
N SER A 84 4.86 2.28 -16.23
CA SER A 84 5.44 2.95 -17.39
C SER A 84 6.46 4.04 -17.01
N PHE A 85 6.56 4.40 -15.73
CA PHE A 85 7.32 5.56 -15.28
C PHE A 85 8.44 5.21 -14.29
N PHE A 86 8.38 4.05 -13.65
CA PHE A 86 9.30 3.67 -12.61
C PHE A 86 9.91 2.30 -12.89
N LYS A 87 11.10 2.05 -12.35
CA LYS A 87 11.80 0.80 -12.53
C LYS A 87 11.28 -0.29 -11.60
N LYS A 88 11.59 -1.52 -11.93
CA LYS A 88 11.15 -2.73 -11.24
C LYS A 88 11.42 -2.69 -9.72
N GLU A 89 12.59 -2.20 -9.31
CA GLU A 89 13.00 -2.14 -7.91
C GLU A 89 12.07 -1.27 -7.07
N ILE A 90 11.42 -0.28 -7.69
CA ILE A 90 10.41 0.57 -7.04
C ILE A 90 9.03 -0.10 -7.12
N LEU A 91 8.71 -0.71 -8.25
CA LEU A 91 7.38 -1.25 -8.53
C LEU A 91 7.05 -2.54 -7.78
N GLU A 92 8.01 -3.43 -7.60
CA GLU A 92 7.74 -4.71 -6.95
C GLU A 92 7.24 -4.58 -5.52
N PRO A 93 7.86 -3.79 -4.65
CA PRO A 93 7.30 -3.60 -3.31
C PRO A 93 5.87 -3.04 -3.32
N ILE A 94 5.56 -2.16 -4.27
CA ILE A 94 4.20 -1.60 -4.42
C ILE A 94 3.22 -2.72 -4.77
N LYS A 95 3.56 -3.52 -5.77
CA LYS A 95 2.70 -4.61 -6.26
C LYS A 95 2.41 -5.65 -5.19
N TYR A 96 3.40 -5.97 -4.37
CA TYR A 96 3.33 -7.09 -3.43
C TYR A 96 3.10 -6.67 -1.98
N HIS A 97 2.88 -5.37 -1.68
CA HIS A 97 2.77 -4.96 -0.28
C HIS A 97 1.55 -5.55 0.43
N VAL A 98 0.45 -5.77 -0.27
CA VAL A 98 -0.74 -6.40 0.32
C VAL A 98 -0.46 -7.87 0.64
N LEU A 99 0.19 -8.60 -0.26
CA LEU A 99 0.60 -9.98 0.01
C LEU A 99 1.58 -10.06 1.17
N ALA A 100 2.52 -9.11 1.24
CA ALA A 100 3.46 -9.01 2.35
C ALA A 100 2.73 -8.80 3.69
N LYS A 101 1.78 -7.87 3.71
CA LYS A 101 0.94 -7.62 4.88
C LYS A 101 0.18 -8.88 5.31
N ARG A 102 -0.43 -9.56 4.34
CA ARG A 102 -1.17 -10.80 4.61
C ARG A 102 -0.27 -11.90 5.17
N TYR A 103 0.95 -12.01 4.66
CA TYR A 103 1.93 -12.96 5.19
C TYR A 103 2.32 -12.61 6.63
N LEU A 104 2.67 -11.35 6.88
CA LEU A 104 3.08 -10.88 8.20
C LEU A 104 1.95 -11.00 9.23
N ALA A 105 0.70 -10.86 8.80
CA ALA A 105 -0.47 -10.94 9.67
C ALA A 105 -0.71 -12.35 10.26
N LYS A 106 0.04 -13.34 9.84
CA LYS A 106 0.08 -14.66 10.51
C LYS A 106 0.68 -14.55 11.90
N ASP A 107 1.56 -13.58 12.13
CA ASP A 107 2.10 -13.29 13.45
C ASP A 107 1.10 -12.41 14.22
N LYS A 108 0.63 -12.92 15.36
CA LYS A 108 -0.34 -12.18 16.17
C LYS A 108 0.18 -10.82 16.63
N ARG A 109 1.47 -10.72 16.94
CA ARG A 109 2.06 -9.44 17.37
C ARG A 109 1.99 -8.40 16.27
N TYR A 110 2.27 -8.80 15.04
CA TYR A 110 2.13 -7.91 13.88
C TYR A 110 0.67 -7.49 13.68
N PHE A 111 -0.25 -8.48 13.72
CA PHE A 111 -1.68 -8.23 13.54
C PHE A 111 -2.22 -7.25 14.57
N ASP A 112 -1.86 -7.46 15.84
CA ASP A 112 -2.36 -6.64 16.95
C ASP A 112 -1.88 -5.18 16.85
N LEU A 113 -0.75 -4.92 16.17
CA LEU A 113 -0.21 -3.58 15.96
C LEU A 113 -0.85 -2.85 14.78
N LEU A 114 -1.62 -3.54 13.94
CA LEU A 114 -2.31 -2.89 12.82
C LEU A 114 -3.40 -1.95 13.35
N SER A 115 -3.58 -0.83 12.65
CA SER A 115 -4.73 0.05 12.91
C SER A 115 -6.04 -0.67 12.57
N GLU A 116 -7.15 -0.16 13.11
CA GLU A 116 -8.46 -0.71 12.77
C GLU A 116 -8.75 -0.65 11.26
N ALA A 117 -8.37 0.45 10.60
CA ALA A 117 -8.49 0.57 9.16
C ALA A 117 -7.69 -0.51 8.42
N SER A 118 -6.47 -0.76 8.86
CA SER A 118 -5.63 -1.82 8.27
C SER A 118 -6.20 -3.21 8.49
N LYS A 119 -6.81 -3.47 9.65
CA LYS A 119 -7.49 -4.75 9.92
C LYS A 119 -8.70 -4.94 9.02
N ILE A 120 -9.48 -3.90 8.80
CA ILE A 120 -10.63 -3.94 7.89
C ILE A 120 -10.15 -4.23 6.45
N SER A 121 -9.13 -3.51 5.99
CA SER A 121 -8.54 -3.73 4.67
C SER A 121 -8.00 -5.14 4.52
N LEU A 122 -7.30 -5.64 5.54
CA LEU A 122 -6.77 -7.00 5.54
C LEU A 122 -7.87 -8.03 5.34
N LYS A 123 -8.98 -7.87 6.03
CA LYS A 123 -10.14 -8.76 5.89
C LYS A 123 -10.69 -8.75 4.47
N LEU A 124 -10.85 -7.56 3.87
CA LEU A 124 -11.32 -7.42 2.49
C LEU A 124 -10.34 -8.04 1.48
N GLN A 125 -9.05 -7.97 1.77
CA GLN A 125 -7.98 -8.50 0.93
C GLN A 125 -7.80 -10.02 1.03
N GLY A 126 -8.54 -10.68 1.90
CA GLY A 126 -8.52 -12.13 2.05
C GLY A 126 -7.96 -12.65 3.37
N GLY A 127 -7.60 -11.76 4.30
CA GLY A 127 -7.05 -12.12 5.60
C GLY A 127 -5.61 -12.58 5.54
N ALA A 128 -5.11 -13.18 6.63
CA ALA A 128 -3.76 -13.72 6.69
C ALA A 128 -3.57 -14.84 5.67
N LEU A 129 -2.40 -14.88 5.03
CA LEU A 129 -2.07 -15.97 4.09
C LEU A 129 -1.88 -17.27 4.87
N ASN A 130 -2.38 -18.37 4.28
CA ASN A 130 -2.04 -19.68 4.77
C ASN A 130 -0.66 -20.12 4.22
N PRO A 131 0.03 -21.12 4.85
CA PRO A 131 1.35 -21.55 4.37
C PRO A 131 1.37 -22.05 2.92
N GLU A 132 0.29 -22.66 2.46
CA GLU A 132 0.18 -23.17 1.09
C GLU A 132 0.16 -22.02 0.07
N ALA A 133 -0.59 -20.95 0.35
CA ALA A 133 -0.64 -19.78 -0.51
C ALA A 133 0.73 -19.11 -0.63
N VAL A 134 1.51 -19.07 0.45
CA VAL A 134 2.87 -18.51 0.45
C VAL A 134 3.78 -19.29 -0.49
N SER A 135 3.72 -20.62 -0.48
CA SER A 135 4.58 -21.45 -1.35
C SER A 135 4.29 -21.23 -2.84
N TYR A 136 3.07 -20.89 -3.20
CA TYR A 136 2.71 -20.61 -4.60
C TYR A 136 3.10 -19.21 -5.06
N THR A 137 3.26 -18.27 -4.17
CA THR A 137 3.57 -16.88 -4.55
C THR A 137 5.05 -16.64 -4.76
N HIS A 138 5.91 -17.52 -4.30
CA HIS A 138 7.37 -17.37 -4.34
C HIS A 138 7.84 -16.00 -3.80
N LEU A 139 7.12 -15.47 -2.83
CA LEU A 139 7.42 -14.17 -2.26
C LEU A 139 8.66 -14.21 -1.38
N THR A 140 9.69 -13.49 -1.81
CA THR A 140 10.81 -13.14 -0.93
C THR A 140 10.45 -11.83 -0.27
N LEU A 141 10.05 -11.89 1.00
CA LEU A 141 9.73 -10.67 1.74
C LEU A 141 11.01 -10.04 2.25
N PRO A 142 11.17 -8.71 2.10
CA PRO A 142 12.25 -8.01 2.78
C PRO A 142 12.01 -8.15 4.29
N THR A 143 13.01 -8.64 4.97
CA THR A 143 13.00 -8.73 6.42
C THR A 143 13.32 -7.37 7.05
#